data_da21a4b8e430e2d31d6c92983e3f48dd
#
_entry.id   da21a4b8e430e2d31d6c92983e3f48dd
#
_cell.length_a   1.000
_cell.length_b   1.000
_cell.length_c   1.000
_cell.angle_alpha   90.00
_cell.angle_beta   90.00
_cell.angle_gamma   90.00
#
_symmetry.space_group_name_H-M   'P 1'
#
loop_
_entity.id
_entity.type
_entity.pdbx_description
1 polymer ?
#
loop_
_entity_poly.entity_id
_entity_poly.type
_entity_poly.pdbx_seq_one_letter_code
_entity_poly.pdbx_strand_id
1 'polypeptide(L)'
;MDYLNPIINKIKPEQSGLKRYFGQLVILNSPTIINDVKRRWLYGKSVNGGIIGEYASEEYRLFKMGLNPLANGNVDLMLYGGLSGDMQVKLIGDTKFEIFSTDQKYQKIGRKYGFEEFGLTEEESYELFKELQVFALESIFNKIYKN
;
A
#
# COMPACT_ATOMS: atom_id res chain seq x y z
N MET A 1 -10.73 43.47 -11.72
CA MET A 1 -9.69 43.11 -10.73
C MET A 1 -9.57 41.58 -10.69
N ASP A 2 -8.37 41.10 -10.90
CA ASP A 2 -8.12 39.64 -10.94
C ASP A 2 -7.72 39.16 -9.53
N TYR A 3 -8.70 38.82 -8.71
CA TYR A 3 -8.49 38.34 -7.33
C TYR A 3 -7.90 36.95 -7.24
N LEU A 4 -7.91 36.19 -8.35
CA LEU A 4 -7.47 34.79 -8.36
C LEU A 4 -5.96 34.64 -8.60
N ASN A 5 -5.34 35.53 -9.38
CA ASN A 5 -3.92 35.47 -9.69
C ASN A 5 -2.99 35.49 -8.47
N PRO A 6 -3.21 36.34 -7.43
CA PRO A 6 -2.39 36.29 -6.22
C PRO A 6 -2.48 34.96 -5.47
N ILE A 7 -3.67 34.33 -5.47
CA ILE A 7 -3.89 33.01 -4.84
C ILE A 7 -3.21 31.92 -5.66
N ILE A 8 -3.40 31.94 -7.00
CA ILE A 8 -2.77 30.98 -7.92
C ILE A 8 -1.24 31.05 -7.81
N ASN A 9 -0.67 32.24 -7.74
CA ASN A 9 0.78 32.44 -7.61
C ASN A 9 1.33 31.97 -6.25
N LYS A 10 0.54 31.98 -5.19
CA LYS A 10 0.91 31.37 -3.90
C LYS A 10 0.84 29.83 -3.93
N ILE A 11 -0.09 29.25 -4.69
CA ILE A 11 -0.31 27.80 -4.75
C ILE A 11 0.68 27.13 -5.69
N LYS A 12 1.06 27.75 -6.82
CA LYS A 12 1.98 27.17 -7.80
C LYS A 12 3.32 26.67 -7.24
N PRO A 13 4.04 27.42 -6.41
CA PRO A 13 5.27 26.94 -5.78
C PRO A 13 5.03 25.77 -4.83
N GLU A 14 3.86 25.70 -4.19
CA GLU A 14 3.50 24.67 -3.22
C GLU A 14 3.14 23.33 -3.88
N GLN A 15 2.86 23.27 -5.19
CA GLN A 15 2.54 22.02 -5.88
C GLN A 15 3.70 21.01 -5.85
N SER A 16 4.94 21.47 -6.02
CA SER A 16 6.12 20.59 -5.93
C SER A 16 6.40 20.18 -4.48
N GLY A 17 6.21 21.11 -3.54
CA GLY A 17 6.28 20.84 -2.11
C GLY A 17 5.22 19.86 -1.66
N LEU A 18 4.00 19.96 -2.22
CA LEU A 18 2.90 19.05 -1.95
C LEU A 18 3.20 17.62 -2.37
N LYS A 19 3.75 17.39 -3.57
CA LYS A 19 4.14 16.06 -4.04
C LYS A 19 5.16 15.41 -3.10
N ARG A 20 6.18 16.17 -2.71
CA ARG A 20 7.19 15.71 -1.74
C ARG A 20 6.56 15.40 -0.39
N TYR A 21 5.64 16.24 0.08
CA TYR A 21 4.94 16.04 1.33
C TYR A 21 4.05 14.79 1.30
N PHE A 22 3.34 14.54 0.21
CA PHE A 22 2.59 13.29 -0.01
C PHE A 22 3.50 12.07 0.07
N GLY A 23 4.66 12.12 -0.59
CA GLY A 23 5.65 11.05 -0.50
C GLY A 23 6.09 10.79 0.94
N GLN A 24 6.35 11.84 1.72
CA GLN A 24 6.69 11.70 3.14
C GLN A 24 5.55 11.07 3.95
N LEU A 25 4.30 11.48 3.70
CA LEU A 25 3.12 10.90 4.36
C LEU A 25 2.96 9.42 4.02
N VAL A 26 3.20 9.00 2.78
CA VAL A 26 3.20 7.59 2.38
C VAL A 26 4.25 6.81 3.17
N ILE A 27 5.46 7.31 3.28
CA ILE A 27 6.53 6.65 4.04
C ILE A 27 6.19 6.57 5.53
N LEU A 28 5.64 7.62 6.12
CA LEU A 28 5.19 7.62 7.51
C LEU A 28 4.06 6.61 7.77
N ASN A 29 3.21 6.38 6.78
CA ASN A 29 2.12 5.41 6.85
C ASN A 29 2.50 4.01 6.34
N SER A 30 3.77 3.75 6.06
CA SER A 30 4.25 2.44 5.60
C SER A 30 3.77 1.26 6.45
N PRO A 31 3.76 1.33 7.80
CA PRO A 31 3.24 0.23 8.61
C PRO A 31 1.76 -0.07 8.35
N THR A 32 0.93 0.95 8.20
CA THR A 32 -0.50 0.80 7.88
C THR A 32 -0.68 0.17 6.50
N ILE A 33 0.01 0.69 5.50
CA ILE A 33 0.01 0.17 4.12
C ILE A 33 0.38 -1.32 4.09
N ILE A 34 1.47 -1.69 4.76
CA ILE A 34 1.93 -3.08 4.84
C ILE A 34 0.91 -3.95 5.59
N ASN A 35 0.30 -3.45 6.65
CA ASN A 35 -0.71 -4.19 7.40
C ASN A 35 -1.98 -4.45 6.60
N ASP A 36 -2.40 -3.54 5.73
CA ASP A 36 -3.55 -3.74 4.84
C ASP A 36 -3.27 -4.89 3.87
N VAL A 37 -2.09 -4.93 3.24
CA VAL A 37 -1.68 -6.05 2.37
C VAL A 37 -1.65 -7.37 3.15
N LYS A 38 -1.05 -7.37 4.35
CA LYS A 38 -0.98 -8.57 5.20
C LYS A 38 -2.36 -9.07 5.62
N ARG A 39 -3.25 -8.16 5.99
CA ARG A 39 -4.63 -8.49 6.35
C ARG A 39 -5.36 -9.15 5.18
N ARG A 40 -5.23 -8.61 3.96
CA ARG A 40 -5.79 -9.21 2.76
C ARG A 40 -5.26 -10.63 2.51
N TRP A 41 -3.95 -10.83 2.63
CA TRP A 41 -3.33 -12.14 2.50
C TRP A 41 -3.80 -13.13 3.57
N LEU A 42 -4.01 -12.67 4.80
CA LEU A 42 -4.51 -13.49 5.89
C LEU A 42 -5.86 -14.15 5.54
N TYR A 43 -6.69 -13.46 4.77
CA TYR A 43 -7.97 -13.98 4.24
C TYR A 43 -7.84 -14.70 2.89
N GLY A 44 -6.65 -14.90 2.37
CA GLY A 44 -6.41 -15.52 1.07
C GLY A 44 -6.95 -14.72 -0.11
N LYS A 45 -7.14 -13.41 0.07
CA LYS A 45 -7.72 -12.51 -0.94
C LYS A 45 -6.65 -11.89 -1.82
N SER A 46 -6.89 -11.90 -3.13
CA SER A 46 -6.07 -11.24 -4.13
C SER A 46 -6.33 -9.74 -4.20
N VAL A 47 -5.36 -8.98 -4.72
CA VAL A 47 -5.48 -7.55 -5.00
C VAL A 47 -6.64 -7.21 -5.93
N ASN A 48 -7.05 -8.13 -6.79
CA ASN A 48 -8.17 -7.95 -7.73
C ASN A 48 -9.54 -8.35 -7.13
N GLY A 49 -9.62 -8.64 -5.84
CA GLY A 49 -10.86 -9.00 -5.13
C GLY A 49 -11.22 -10.49 -5.15
N GLY A 50 -10.51 -11.31 -5.93
CA GLY A 50 -10.66 -12.77 -5.94
C GLY A 50 -9.82 -13.46 -4.86
N ILE A 51 -9.53 -14.75 -5.07
CA ILE A 51 -8.56 -15.51 -4.27
C ILE A 51 -7.18 -15.39 -4.90
N ILE A 52 -6.13 -15.48 -4.08
CA ILE A 52 -4.73 -15.48 -4.58
C ILE A 52 -4.49 -16.74 -5.43
N GLY A 53 -5.03 -17.87 -5.00
CA GLY A 53 -4.93 -19.14 -5.69
C GLY A 53 -5.29 -20.31 -4.78
N GLU A 54 -5.11 -21.51 -5.30
CA GLU A 54 -5.32 -22.75 -4.59
C GLU A 54 -3.99 -23.48 -4.38
N TYR A 55 -3.89 -24.26 -3.32
CA TYR A 55 -2.73 -25.11 -3.09
C TYR A 55 -2.78 -26.32 -4.02
N ALA A 56 -1.63 -26.67 -4.60
CA ALA A 56 -1.53 -27.82 -5.51
C ALA A 56 -1.65 -29.18 -4.78
N SER A 57 -1.40 -29.22 -3.48
CA SER A 57 -1.46 -30.43 -2.64
C SER A 57 -2.56 -30.27 -1.59
N GLU A 58 -3.48 -31.21 -1.55
CA GLU A 58 -4.54 -31.27 -0.55
C GLU A 58 -3.98 -31.41 0.86
N GLU A 59 -2.94 -32.20 1.04
CA GLU A 59 -2.26 -32.35 2.34
C GLU A 59 -1.72 -31.00 2.83
N TYR A 60 -1.06 -30.26 1.96
CA TYR A 60 -0.53 -28.95 2.29
C TYR A 60 -1.64 -27.91 2.54
N ARG A 61 -2.75 -27.99 1.79
CA ARG A 61 -3.93 -27.18 2.00
C ARG A 61 -4.52 -27.39 3.40
N LEU A 62 -4.70 -28.64 3.81
CA LEU A 62 -5.21 -28.99 5.14
C LEU A 62 -4.26 -28.53 6.26
N PHE A 63 -2.96 -28.72 6.06
CA PHE A 63 -1.95 -28.19 6.98
C PHE A 63 -2.06 -26.67 7.14
N LYS A 64 -2.18 -25.94 6.03
CA LYS A 64 -2.34 -24.47 6.04
C LYS A 64 -3.65 -24.04 6.67
N MET A 65 -4.75 -24.75 6.45
CA MET A 65 -6.03 -24.47 7.12
C MET A 65 -5.94 -24.64 8.65
N GLY A 66 -5.15 -25.58 9.12
CA GLY A 66 -4.87 -25.73 10.55
C GLY A 66 -4.09 -24.54 11.13
N LEU A 67 -3.23 -23.91 10.35
CA LEU A 67 -2.44 -22.75 10.77
C LEU A 67 -3.20 -21.42 10.60
N ASN A 68 -3.95 -21.28 9.51
CA ASN A 68 -4.71 -20.09 9.17
C ASN A 68 -6.09 -20.47 8.59
N PRO A 69 -7.09 -20.71 9.44
CA PRO A 69 -8.43 -21.04 8.97
C PRO A 69 -9.14 -19.88 8.27
N LEU A 70 -8.68 -18.62 8.45
CA LEU A 70 -9.28 -17.43 7.84
C LEU A 70 -9.16 -17.41 6.32
N ALA A 71 -8.12 -18.04 5.77
CA ALA A 71 -7.94 -18.16 4.33
C ALA A 71 -8.85 -19.23 3.69
N ASN A 72 -9.59 -20.00 4.48
CA ASN A 72 -10.52 -21.04 4.04
C ASN A 72 -9.92 -22.03 3.03
N GLY A 73 -8.65 -22.40 3.21
CA GLY A 73 -7.91 -23.31 2.34
C GLY A 73 -7.37 -22.69 1.05
N ASN A 74 -7.55 -21.40 0.84
CA ASN A 74 -6.92 -20.66 -0.25
C ASN A 74 -5.47 -20.30 0.10
N VAL A 75 -4.68 -19.98 -0.91
CA VAL A 75 -3.31 -19.47 -0.72
C VAL A 75 -3.36 -18.14 0.06
N ASP A 76 -2.61 -18.04 1.15
CA ASP A 76 -2.64 -16.93 2.06
C ASP A 76 -1.34 -16.10 2.10
N LEU A 77 -0.32 -16.44 1.36
CA LEU A 77 1.02 -15.83 1.36
C LEU A 77 1.63 -15.56 2.75
N MET A 78 0.94 -15.99 3.82
CA MET A 78 1.37 -15.89 5.21
C MET A 78 2.23 -17.07 5.58
N LEU A 79 3.47 -17.08 5.10
CA LEU A 79 4.47 -18.06 5.51
C LEU A 79 5.34 -17.47 6.63
N TYR A 80 5.56 -18.28 7.66
CA TYR A 80 6.38 -17.99 8.83
C TYR A 80 7.42 -16.88 8.64
N GLY A 81 7.06 -15.66 9.01
CA GLY A 81 7.93 -14.57 9.41
C GLY A 81 8.75 -13.85 8.34
N GLY A 82 9.36 -14.54 7.38
CA GLY A 82 10.33 -13.94 6.48
C GLY A 82 9.74 -12.88 5.54
N LEU A 83 8.91 -13.30 4.58
CA LEU A 83 8.39 -12.39 3.56
C LEU A 83 7.56 -11.23 4.14
N SER A 84 6.62 -11.55 5.02
CA SER A 84 5.74 -10.53 5.61
C SER A 84 6.45 -9.65 6.64
N GLY A 85 7.50 -10.15 7.28
CA GLY A 85 8.32 -9.41 8.23
C GLY A 85 9.25 -8.38 7.58
N ASP A 86 9.66 -8.64 6.33
CA ASP A 86 10.63 -7.84 5.59
C ASP A 86 10.01 -6.92 4.51
N MET A 87 8.69 -6.77 4.52
CA MET A 87 8.01 -5.86 3.60
C MET A 87 8.34 -4.41 3.90
N GLN A 88 8.62 -3.65 2.86
CA GLN A 88 9.00 -2.24 2.92
C GLN A 88 8.24 -1.45 1.86
N VAL A 89 8.08 -0.16 2.11
CA VAL A 89 7.53 0.80 1.14
C VAL A 89 8.64 1.72 0.69
N LYS A 90 8.79 1.91 -0.61
CA LYS A 90 9.71 2.91 -1.19
C LYS A 90 8.99 3.79 -2.20
N LEU A 91 9.42 5.03 -2.29
CA LEU A 91 8.94 5.96 -3.32
C LEU A 91 9.64 5.67 -4.65
N ILE A 92 8.84 5.75 -5.73
CA ILE A 92 9.33 5.74 -7.10
C ILE A 92 8.98 7.11 -7.72
N GLY A 93 9.92 8.05 -7.65
CA GLY A 93 9.65 9.44 -8.00
C GLY A 93 8.72 10.12 -6.99
N ASP A 94 8.00 11.15 -7.45
CA ASP A 94 7.22 12.03 -6.57
C ASP A 94 5.78 11.56 -6.32
N THR A 95 5.27 10.61 -7.13
CA THR A 95 3.83 10.30 -7.17
C THR A 95 3.51 8.82 -7.08
N LYS A 96 4.52 7.96 -7.02
CA LYS A 96 4.34 6.51 -6.98
C LYS A 96 5.12 5.91 -5.82
N PHE A 97 4.62 4.83 -5.27
CA PHE A 97 5.35 4.01 -4.33
C PHE A 97 5.23 2.53 -4.70
N GLU A 98 6.15 1.75 -4.22
CA GLU A 98 6.20 0.30 -4.39
C GLU A 98 6.32 -0.36 -3.03
N ILE A 99 5.60 -1.45 -2.84
CA ILE A 99 5.74 -2.34 -1.70
C ILE A 99 6.57 -3.53 -2.17
N PHE A 100 7.67 -3.80 -1.50
CA PHE A 100 8.62 -4.84 -1.87
C PHE A 100 9.15 -5.55 -0.63
N SER A 101 9.86 -6.65 -0.83
CA SER A 101 10.58 -7.35 0.22
C SER A 101 11.96 -7.77 -0.29
N THR A 102 12.95 -7.79 0.58
CA THR A 102 14.29 -8.33 0.29
C THR A 102 14.36 -9.84 0.50
N ASP A 103 13.31 -10.46 1.06
CA ASP A 103 13.21 -11.92 1.20
C ASP A 103 13.23 -12.61 -0.18
N GLN A 104 13.99 -13.71 -0.28
CA GLN A 104 14.13 -14.46 -1.52
C GLN A 104 12.79 -15.00 -2.08
N LYS A 105 11.79 -15.17 -1.21
CA LYS A 105 10.44 -15.63 -1.59
C LYS A 105 9.68 -14.58 -2.38
N TYR A 106 10.01 -13.29 -2.22
CA TYR A 106 9.38 -12.18 -2.95
C TYR A 106 9.38 -12.44 -4.46
N GLN A 107 10.55 -12.75 -5.03
CA GLN A 107 10.65 -13.03 -6.46
C GLN A 107 9.89 -14.28 -6.89
N LYS A 108 9.90 -15.34 -6.08
CA LYS A 108 9.18 -16.59 -6.38
C LYS A 108 7.67 -16.38 -6.37
N ILE A 109 7.17 -15.66 -5.37
CA ILE A 109 5.74 -15.36 -5.21
C ILE A 109 5.27 -14.41 -6.30
N GLY A 110 6.01 -13.32 -6.55
CA GLY A 110 5.67 -12.38 -7.61
C GLY A 110 5.62 -13.02 -9.00
N ARG A 111 6.51 -13.97 -9.30
CA ARG A 111 6.47 -14.72 -10.57
C ARG A 111 5.31 -15.71 -10.65
N LYS A 112 4.86 -16.25 -9.53
CA LYS A 112 3.79 -17.27 -9.48
C LYS A 112 2.40 -16.66 -9.44
N TYR A 113 2.20 -15.60 -8.65
CA TYR A 113 0.88 -15.04 -8.36
C TYR A 113 0.71 -13.60 -8.90
N GLY A 114 1.79 -12.97 -9.36
CA GLY A 114 1.85 -11.59 -9.80
C GLY A 114 2.48 -10.68 -8.73
N PHE A 115 3.30 -9.72 -9.17
CA PHE A 115 3.89 -8.72 -8.27
C PHE A 115 2.85 -7.73 -7.77
N GLU A 116 1.73 -7.58 -8.45
CA GLU A 116 0.57 -6.80 -8.04
C GLU A 116 -0.02 -7.25 -6.71
N GLU A 117 0.15 -8.53 -6.33
CA GLU A 117 -0.33 -9.05 -5.04
C GLU A 117 0.32 -8.35 -3.83
N PHE A 118 1.49 -7.72 -4.03
CA PHE A 118 2.14 -6.90 -3.01
C PHE A 118 1.57 -5.47 -2.95
N GLY A 119 0.78 -5.05 -3.95
CA GLY A 119 0.17 -3.73 -4.01
C GLY A 119 -1.08 -3.59 -3.14
N LEU A 120 -1.65 -2.39 -3.16
CA LEU A 120 -2.95 -2.10 -2.58
C LEU A 120 -4.06 -2.36 -3.60
N THR A 121 -5.22 -2.77 -3.14
CA THR A 121 -6.45 -2.76 -3.95
C THR A 121 -6.84 -1.33 -4.28
N GLU A 122 -7.77 -1.16 -5.22
CA GLU A 122 -8.32 0.15 -5.53
C GLU A 122 -9.01 0.79 -4.30
N GLU A 123 -9.75 -0.01 -3.52
CA GLU A 123 -10.40 0.43 -2.29
C GLU A 123 -9.37 0.83 -1.21
N GLU A 124 -8.37 -0.02 -0.93
CA GLU A 124 -7.30 0.28 0.02
C GLU A 124 -6.53 1.55 -0.39
N SER A 125 -6.27 1.73 -1.69
CA SER A 125 -5.63 2.93 -2.24
C SER A 125 -6.50 4.17 -2.05
N TYR A 126 -7.80 4.06 -2.31
CA TYR A 126 -8.74 5.17 -2.15
C TYR A 126 -8.80 5.63 -0.69
N GLU A 127 -8.95 4.71 0.27
CA GLU A 127 -9.00 5.05 1.68
C GLU A 127 -7.69 5.68 2.16
N LEU A 128 -6.54 5.14 1.75
CA LEU A 128 -5.24 5.74 2.05
C LEU A 128 -5.15 7.18 1.52
N PHE A 129 -5.51 7.40 0.24
CA PHE A 129 -5.47 8.74 -0.34
C PHE A 129 -6.40 9.71 0.36
N LYS A 130 -7.58 9.28 0.74
CA LYS A 130 -8.54 10.09 1.47
C LYS A 130 -7.99 10.55 2.81
N GLU A 131 -7.36 9.65 3.57
CA GLU A 131 -6.70 10.00 4.83
C GLU A 131 -5.54 10.99 4.62
N LEU A 132 -4.65 10.70 3.66
CA LEU A 132 -3.49 11.55 3.39
C LEU A 132 -3.88 12.92 2.84
N GLN A 133 -4.98 13.03 2.09
CA GLN A 133 -5.46 14.28 1.53
C GLN A 133 -5.80 15.31 2.62
N VAL A 134 -6.39 14.89 3.73
CA VAL A 134 -6.71 15.78 4.85
C VAL A 134 -5.44 16.43 5.38
N PHE A 135 -4.39 15.65 5.67
CA PHE A 135 -3.12 16.19 6.16
C PHE A 135 -2.42 17.11 5.16
N ALA A 136 -2.50 16.76 3.87
CA ALA A 136 -1.91 17.59 2.82
C ALA A 136 -2.61 18.95 2.69
N LEU A 137 -3.93 18.97 2.73
CA LEU A 137 -4.71 20.22 2.68
C LEU A 137 -4.45 21.10 3.90
N GLU A 138 -4.38 20.53 5.11
CA GLU A 138 -4.04 21.25 6.33
C GLU A 138 -2.64 21.89 6.24
N SER A 139 -1.67 21.16 5.70
CA SER A 139 -0.31 21.68 5.49
C SER A 139 -0.28 22.87 4.55
N ILE A 140 -1.00 22.81 3.42
CA ILE A 140 -1.12 23.91 2.46
C ILE A 140 -1.79 25.11 3.12
N PHE A 141 -2.91 24.87 3.78
CA PHE A 141 -3.68 25.95 4.43
C PHE A 141 -2.82 26.69 5.45
N ASN A 142 -2.08 25.96 6.29
CA ASN A 142 -1.19 26.56 7.27
C ASN A 142 -0.08 27.42 6.65
N LYS A 143 0.47 26.99 5.51
CA LYS A 143 1.50 27.78 4.80
C LYS A 143 0.95 29.02 4.13
N ILE A 144 -0.28 28.99 3.64
CA ILE A 144 -0.89 30.13 2.92
C ILE A 144 -1.44 31.18 3.88
N TYR A 145 -2.01 30.78 5.01
CA TYR A 145 -2.81 31.65 5.87
C TYR A 145 -2.20 31.94 7.25
N LYS A 146 -1.19 31.19 7.69
CA LYS A 146 -0.55 31.40 9.00
C LYS A 146 0.85 32.06 8.92
N ASN A 147 1.31 32.39 7.71
CA ASN A 147 2.53 33.19 7.49
C ASN A 147 2.08 34.62 7.09
#